data_aecec6e2b427c3f3833ece03cf34d9df
#
_entry.id   aecec6e2b427c3f3833ece03cf34d9df
#
_cell.length_a   1.000
_cell.length_b   1.000
_cell.length_c   1.000
_cell.angle_alpha   90.00
_cell.angle_beta   90.00
_cell.angle_gamma   90.00
#
_symmetry.space_group_name_H-M   'P 1'
#
loop_
_entity.id
_entity.type
_entity.pdbx_description
1 polymer ?
#
loop_
_entity_poly.entity_id
_entity_poly.type
_entity_poly.pdbx_seq_one_letter_code
_entity_poly.pdbx_strand_id
1 'polypeptide(L)'
;IINELLTGTNWGELDHLIIDFPPGTGDIQLTLCQLVSLTAAVIVTTPQQLSFVDVVKGIQMFDKLKVPTINVVENMSYYACGSCGEKTYLFGQGARQKLIDQFGFKNTCEIPVHPDLSRLGDTGRPFVLEQPEHDLTRRYADLAAEVDRELDLIHSEQVKRPTLAYNVGQEMILTLPDGTEHEFSPAALRRTCRCAQCVDEFSGKPKITPNEIPEEIY
;
A
#
# COMPACT_ATOMS: atom_id res chain seq x y z
N ILE A 1 16.33 2.80 16.16
CA ILE A 1 17.10 2.24 15.03
C ILE A 1 16.31 2.39 13.71
N ILE A 2 15.12 1.78 13.54
CA ILE A 2 14.35 1.86 12.26
C ILE A 2 14.03 3.33 11.91
N ASN A 3 13.52 4.09 12.88
CA ASN A 3 13.24 5.51 12.69
C ASN A 3 14.51 6.29 12.31
N GLU A 4 15.62 6.05 12.96
CA GLU A 4 16.91 6.70 12.66
C GLU A 4 17.41 6.35 11.26
N LEU A 5 17.23 5.11 10.81
CA LEU A 5 17.60 4.72 9.44
C LEU A 5 16.75 5.45 8.39
N LEU A 6 15.46 5.59 8.63
CA LEU A 6 14.53 6.22 7.68
C LEU A 6 14.67 7.74 7.67
N THR A 7 14.77 8.38 8.85
CA THR A 7 14.79 9.84 8.98
C THR A 7 16.19 10.44 9.00
N GLY A 8 17.20 9.66 9.40
CA GLY A 8 18.61 10.09 9.45
C GLY A 8 19.39 9.87 8.16
N THR A 9 18.84 9.12 7.22
CA THR A 9 19.48 8.90 5.91
C THR A 9 19.15 10.04 4.97
N ASN A 10 20.18 10.61 4.32
CA ASN A 10 19.96 11.55 3.22
C ASN A 10 19.66 10.77 1.94
N TRP A 11 18.38 10.63 1.62
CA TRP A 11 17.91 9.91 0.43
C TRP A 11 18.10 10.69 -0.88
N GLY A 12 18.35 12.01 -0.82
CA GLY A 12 18.37 12.88 -1.99
C GLY A 12 16.97 13.07 -2.59
N GLU A 13 16.93 13.43 -3.86
CA GLU A 13 15.68 13.49 -4.64
C GLU A 13 15.38 12.10 -5.18
N LEU A 14 14.24 11.52 -4.77
CA LEU A 14 13.78 10.19 -5.17
C LEU A 14 12.35 10.27 -5.69
N ASP A 15 12.08 9.61 -6.82
CA ASP A 15 10.71 9.37 -7.29
C ASP A 15 10.04 8.30 -6.41
N HIS A 16 10.77 7.23 -6.07
CA HIS A 16 10.28 6.13 -5.25
C HIS A 16 11.31 5.66 -4.23
N LEU A 17 10.84 5.34 -3.03
CA LEU A 17 11.60 4.60 -2.03
C LEU A 17 10.98 3.21 -1.85
N ILE A 18 11.70 2.18 -2.25
CA ILE A 18 11.25 0.79 -2.13
C ILE A 18 11.83 0.21 -0.84
N ILE A 19 10.93 -0.26 0.04
CA ILE A 19 11.30 -0.87 1.32
C ILE A 19 11.06 -2.38 1.23
N ASP A 20 12.12 -3.17 1.31
CA ASP A 20 12.04 -4.62 1.40
C ASP A 20 11.68 -5.03 2.83
N PHE A 21 10.49 -5.59 2.99
CA PHE A 21 9.97 -5.99 4.28
C PHE A 21 10.50 -7.37 4.68
N PRO A 22 10.91 -7.56 5.94
CA PRO A 22 11.23 -8.89 6.44
C PRO A 22 9.98 -9.80 6.37
N PRO A 23 10.15 -11.14 6.31
CA PRO A 23 9.03 -12.06 6.20
C PRO A 23 8.14 -12.05 7.46
N GLY A 24 6.85 -12.32 7.25
CA GLY A 24 5.85 -12.41 8.32
C GLY A 24 5.08 -11.11 8.59
N THR A 25 4.39 -11.07 9.72
CA THR A 25 3.52 -9.97 10.15
C THR A 25 3.83 -9.55 11.60
N GLY A 26 5.12 -9.51 11.94
CA GLY A 26 5.59 -9.23 13.29
C GLY A 26 5.68 -7.73 13.62
N ASP A 27 6.26 -7.45 14.78
CA ASP A 27 6.36 -6.08 15.32
C ASP A 27 7.17 -5.13 14.44
N ILE A 28 8.15 -5.65 13.69
CA ILE A 28 8.99 -4.83 12.80
C ILE A 28 8.15 -4.25 11.67
N GLN A 29 7.32 -5.08 11.01
CA GLN A 29 6.44 -4.66 9.94
C GLN A 29 5.42 -3.63 10.43
N LEU A 30 4.79 -3.89 11.57
CA LEU A 30 3.84 -2.96 12.19
C LEU A 30 4.51 -1.64 12.55
N THR A 31 5.72 -1.68 13.12
CA THR A 31 6.49 -0.49 13.46
C THR A 31 6.82 0.33 12.21
N LEU A 32 7.27 -0.30 11.13
CA LEU A 32 7.53 0.37 9.86
C LEU A 32 6.29 1.09 9.33
N CYS A 33 5.16 0.39 9.28
CA CYS A 33 3.89 0.96 8.81
C CYS A 33 3.36 2.11 9.69
N GLN A 34 3.75 2.16 10.97
CA GLN A 34 3.39 3.25 11.88
C GLN A 34 4.31 4.46 11.75
N LEU A 35 5.58 4.24 11.42
CA LEU A 35 6.59 5.29 11.30
C LEU A 35 6.57 5.96 9.93
N VAL A 36 6.18 5.24 8.90
CA VAL A 36 6.19 5.72 7.50
C VAL A 36 4.81 5.59 6.91
N SER A 37 4.34 6.66 6.29
CA SER A 37 3.13 6.62 5.47
C SER A 37 3.42 5.90 4.16
N LEU A 38 3.21 4.59 4.15
CA LEU A 38 3.38 3.78 2.93
C LEU A 38 2.29 4.16 1.92
N THR A 39 2.69 4.45 0.68
CA THR A 39 1.76 4.77 -0.40
C THR A 39 1.01 3.54 -0.87
N ALA A 40 1.73 2.43 -1.05
CA ALA A 40 1.18 1.16 -1.51
C ALA A 40 2.08 -0.02 -1.13
N ALA A 41 1.58 -1.24 -1.31
CA ALA A 41 2.31 -2.48 -1.12
C ALA A 41 2.26 -3.35 -2.39
N VAL A 42 3.39 -4.00 -2.69
CA VAL A 42 3.50 -5.08 -3.67
C VAL A 42 3.72 -6.37 -2.90
N ILE A 43 2.86 -7.35 -3.09
CA ILE A 43 2.95 -8.64 -2.42
C ILE A 43 3.74 -9.61 -3.28
N VAL A 44 4.76 -10.23 -2.70
CA VAL A 44 5.56 -11.27 -3.34
C VAL A 44 5.26 -12.62 -2.68
N THR A 45 4.87 -13.60 -3.47
CA THR A 45 4.55 -14.96 -3.02
C THR A 45 5.24 -16.00 -3.89
N THR A 46 5.17 -17.26 -3.49
CA THR A 46 5.51 -18.43 -4.33
C THR A 46 4.28 -19.31 -4.50
N PRO A 47 4.25 -20.24 -5.48
CA PRO A 47 3.10 -21.11 -5.71
C PRO A 47 2.75 -22.06 -4.55
N GLN A 48 3.63 -22.19 -3.56
CA GLN A 48 3.48 -23.12 -2.43
C GLN A 48 2.32 -22.73 -1.51
N GLN A 49 1.55 -23.72 -1.06
CA GLN A 49 0.43 -23.50 -0.15
C GLN A 49 0.82 -22.82 1.17
N LEU A 50 2.02 -23.08 1.68
CA LEU A 50 2.51 -22.47 2.92
C LEU A 50 2.72 -20.96 2.75
N SER A 51 3.33 -20.55 1.63
CA SER A 51 3.52 -19.13 1.29
C SER A 51 2.18 -18.40 1.15
N PHE A 52 1.17 -19.05 0.57
CA PHE A 52 -0.17 -18.48 0.44
C PHE A 52 -0.76 -18.07 1.80
N VAL A 53 -0.63 -18.93 2.82
CA VAL A 53 -1.19 -18.64 4.16
C VAL A 53 -0.54 -17.40 4.78
N ASP A 54 0.77 -17.26 4.65
CA ASP A 54 1.49 -16.12 5.23
C ASP A 54 1.21 -14.83 4.45
N VAL A 55 1.11 -14.92 3.14
CA VAL A 55 0.76 -13.80 2.26
C VAL A 55 -0.65 -13.27 2.57
N VAL A 56 -1.63 -14.14 2.80
CA VAL A 56 -2.98 -13.73 3.21
C VAL A 56 -2.95 -12.89 4.49
N LYS A 57 -2.14 -13.28 5.48
CA LYS A 57 -1.96 -12.48 6.71
C LYS A 57 -1.33 -11.11 6.42
N GLY A 58 -0.32 -11.07 5.53
CA GLY A 58 0.32 -9.83 5.11
C GLY A 58 -0.65 -8.87 4.45
N ILE A 59 -1.46 -9.35 3.50
CA ILE A 59 -2.51 -8.56 2.84
C ILE A 59 -3.50 -8.00 3.86
N GLN A 60 -4.00 -8.86 4.77
CA GLN A 60 -4.93 -8.42 5.83
C GLN A 60 -4.31 -7.39 6.78
N MET A 61 -2.99 -7.46 7.02
CA MET A 61 -2.27 -6.45 7.79
C MET A 61 -2.28 -5.10 7.06
N PHE A 62 -1.92 -5.07 5.78
CA PHE A 62 -1.94 -3.85 4.98
C PHE A 62 -3.35 -3.26 4.85
N ASP A 63 -4.38 -4.09 4.66
CA ASP A 63 -5.77 -3.65 4.64
C ASP A 63 -6.18 -2.95 5.94
N LYS A 64 -5.83 -3.52 7.10
CA LYS A 64 -6.11 -2.91 8.42
C LYS A 64 -5.38 -1.57 8.59
N LEU A 65 -4.20 -1.43 8.03
CA LEU A 65 -3.40 -0.20 8.05
C LEU A 65 -3.78 0.78 6.94
N LYS A 66 -4.77 0.43 6.11
CA LYS A 66 -5.24 1.22 4.96
C LYS A 66 -4.14 1.50 3.93
N VAL A 67 -3.20 0.58 3.79
CA VAL A 67 -2.18 0.58 2.74
C VAL A 67 -2.70 -0.28 1.60
N PRO A 68 -2.96 0.28 0.41
CA PRO A 68 -3.49 -0.48 -0.71
C PRO A 68 -2.44 -1.47 -1.24
N THR A 69 -2.85 -2.71 -1.47
CA THR A 69 -2.05 -3.70 -2.22
C THR A 69 -2.33 -3.51 -3.71
N ILE A 70 -1.33 -3.06 -4.47
CA ILE A 70 -1.48 -2.67 -5.87
C ILE A 70 -1.07 -3.74 -6.87
N ASN A 71 -0.23 -4.70 -6.45
CA ASN A 71 0.21 -5.80 -7.30
C ASN A 71 0.55 -7.05 -6.49
N VAL A 72 0.41 -8.22 -7.12
CA VAL A 72 0.82 -9.52 -6.57
C VAL A 72 1.79 -10.19 -7.53
N VAL A 73 3.00 -10.48 -7.06
CA VAL A 73 4.04 -11.17 -7.82
C VAL A 73 4.15 -12.62 -7.35
N GLU A 74 3.82 -13.56 -8.23
CA GLU A 74 4.10 -14.98 -8.00
C GLU A 74 5.52 -15.29 -8.46
N ASN A 75 6.47 -15.26 -7.54
CA ASN A 75 7.86 -15.57 -7.79
C ASN A 75 8.07 -17.09 -7.85
N MET A 76 9.06 -17.55 -8.60
CA MET A 76 9.34 -18.98 -8.83
C MET A 76 8.12 -19.73 -9.39
N SER A 77 7.30 -19.06 -10.21
CA SER A 77 6.03 -19.57 -10.71
C SER A 77 6.19 -20.86 -11.53
N TYR A 78 7.19 -20.95 -12.37
CA TYR A 78 7.54 -22.11 -13.18
C TYR A 78 9.00 -22.06 -13.61
N TYR A 79 9.52 -23.17 -14.08
CA TYR A 79 10.77 -23.27 -14.82
C TYR A 79 10.45 -23.52 -16.29
N ALA A 80 11.03 -22.76 -17.20
CA ALA A 80 10.92 -23.00 -18.64
C ALA A 80 12.18 -23.76 -19.13
N CYS A 81 11.99 -24.90 -19.77
CA CYS A 81 13.09 -25.66 -20.34
C CYS A 81 13.81 -24.85 -21.42
N GLY A 82 15.13 -24.67 -21.29
CA GLY A 82 15.94 -23.89 -22.25
C GLY A 82 16.00 -24.52 -23.65
N SER A 83 15.65 -25.80 -23.82
CA SER A 83 15.69 -26.50 -25.11
C SER A 83 14.35 -26.53 -25.83
N CYS A 84 13.23 -26.76 -25.13
CA CYS A 84 11.91 -26.92 -25.73
C CYS A 84 10.88 -25.88 -25.27
N GLY A 85 11.20 -25.03 -24.28
CA GLY A 85 10.30 -24.03 -23.74
C GLY A 85 9.18 -24.59 -22.86
N GLU A 86 9.13 -25.91 -22.62
CA GLU A 86 8.12 -26.53 -21.77
C GLU A 86 8.17 -26.01 -20.35
N LYS A 87 7.01 -25.65 -19.78
CA LYS A 87 6.89 -25.12 -18.42
C LYS A 87 6.74 -26.27 -17.43
N THR A 88 7.62 -26.30 -16.44
CA THR A 88 7.55 -27.21 -15.30
C THR A 88 7.27 -26.43 -14.04
N TYR A 89 6.21 -26.78 -13.32
CA TYR A 89 5.79 -26.12 -12.09
C TYR A 89 6.38 -26.80 -10.86
N LEU A 90 7.60 -26.40 -10.52
CA LEU A 90 8.40 -27.02 -9.46
C LEU A 90 7.77 -26.90 -8.07
N PHE A 91 7.05 -25.83 -7.82
CA PHE A 91 6.49 -25.48 -6.51
C PHE A 91 4.96 -25.50 -6.46
N GLY A 92 4.32 -26.15 -7.44
CA GLY A 92 2.86 -26.21 -7.56
C GLY A 92 2.29 -25.08 -8.42
N GLN A 93 0.97 -24.94 -8.37
CA GLN A 93 0.21 -24.00 -9.19
C GLN A 93 -0.99 -23.43 -8.44
N GLY A 94 -1.47 -22.26 -8.88
CA GLY A 94 -2.79 -21.73 -8.50
C GLY A 94 -2.81 -20.88 -7.25
N ALA A 95 -1.68 -20.60 -6.59
CA ALA A 95 -1.67 -19.69 -5.47
C ALA A 95 -2.08 -18.27 -5.89
N ARG A 96 -1.56 -17.78 -7.01
CA ARG A 96 -1.94 -16.50 -7.60
C ARG A 96 -3.45 -16.41 -7.90
N GLN A 97 -4.01 -17.44 -8.54
CA GLN A 97 -5.45 -17.45 -8.86
C GLN A 97 -6.30 -17.40 -7.59
N LYS A 98 -5.92 -18.15 -6.54
CA LYS A 98 -6.63 -18.08 -5.25
C LYS A 98 -6.59 -16.68 -4.62
N LEU A 99 -5.46 -15.95 -4.75
CA LEU A 99 -5.37 -14.57 -4.27
C LEU A 99 -6.25 -13.64 -5.08
N ILE A 100 -6.31 -13.81 -6.41
CA ILE A 100 -7.23 -13.05 -7.28
C ILE A 100 -8.68 -13.32 -6.86
N ASP A 101 -9.05 -14.56 -6.71
CA ASP A 101 -10.44 -14.95 -6.37
C ASP A 101 -10.86 -14.45 -4.98
N GLN A 102 -9.93 -14.44 -4.01
CA GLN A 102 -10.20 -14.06 -2.63
C GLN A 102 -10.20 -12.53 -2.41
N PHE A 103 -9.30 -11.81 -3.06
CA PHE A 103 -9.07 -10.38 -2.81
C PHE A 103 -9.38 -9.47 -4.02
N GLY A 104 -9.64 -10.05 -5.20
CA GLY A 104 -10.01 -9.29 -6.39
C GLY A 104 -8.85 -8.51 -7.02
N PHE A 105 -7.61 -8.96 -6.86
CA PHE A 105 -6.46 -8.28 -7.46
C PHE A 105 -6.55 -8.26 -8.98
N LYS A 106 -6.34 -7.08 -9.56
CA LYS A 106 -6.34 -6.85 -11.02
C LYS A 106 -4.95 -7.03 -11.61
N ASN A 107 -3.93 -6.54 -10.91
CA ASN A 107 -2.55 -6.56 -11.37
C ASN A 107 -1.81 -7.72 -10.72
N THR A 108 -1.29 -8.62 -11.54
CA THR A 108 -0.52 -9.79 -11.07
C THR A 108 0.56 -10.12 -12.08
N CYS A 109 1.74 -10.50 -11.57
CA CYS A 109 2.91 -10.85 -12.37
C CYS A 109 3.42 -12.24 -12.01
N GLU A 110 3.89 -13.01 -13.00
CA GLU A 110 4.58 -14.29 -12.81
C GLU A 110 6.05 -14.12 -13.14
N ILE A 111 6.91 -14.43 -12.19
CA ILE A 111 8.37 -14.46 -12.37
C ILE A 111 8.82 -15.91 -12.36
N PRO A 112 9.31 -16.45 -13.47
CA PRO A 112 9.81 -17.84 -13.54
C PRO A 112 11.13 -18.02 -12.80
N VAL A 113 11.43 -19.27 -12.47
CA VAL A 113 12.77 -19.65 -12.01
C VAL A 113 13.75 -19.51 -13.16
N HIS A 114 14.84 -18.77 -12.95
CA HIS A 114 15.92 -18.62 -13.91
C HIS A 114 17.28 -18.72 -13.22
N PRO A 115 18.21 -19.60 -13.67
CA PRO A 115 19.50 -19.80 -13.00
C PRO A 115 20.34 -18.52 -12.87
N ASP A 116 20.27 -17.65 -13.87
CA ASP A 116 21.04 -16.41 -13.86
C ASP A 116 20.50 -15.37 -12.87
N LEU A 117 19.23 -15.43 -12.45
CA LEU A 117 18.70 -14.58 -11.37
C LEU A 117 19.48 -14.83 -10.08
N SER A 118 19.66 -16.11 -9.72
CA SER A 118 20.43 -16.48 -8.54
C SER A 118 21.90 -16.09 -8.70
N ARG A 119 22.53 -16.54 -9.79
CA ARG A 119 23.96 -16.31 -10.04
C ARG A 119 24.33 -14.81 -10.07
N LEU A 120 23.52 -13.99 -10.70
CA LEU A 120 23.76 -12.55 -10.78
C LEU A 120 23.41 -11.86 -9.45
N GLY A 121 22.34 -12.29 -8.77
CA GLY A 121 21.98 -11.80 -7.44
C GLY A 121 23.09 -12.03 -6.41
N ASP A 122 23.70 -13.21 -6.38
CA ASP A 122 24.81 -13.56 -5.48
C ASP A 122 26.06 -12.69 -5.71
N THR A 123 26.21 -12.13 -6.89
CA THR A 123 27.33 -11.24 -7.25
C THR A 123 26.96 -9.75 -7.22
N GLY A 124 25.75 -9.40 -6.77
CA GLY A 124 25.29 -8.02 -6.71
C GLY A 124 25.09 -7.37 -8.08
N ARG A 125 24.87 -8.16 -9.13
CA ARG A 125 24.65 -7.68 -10.50
C ARG A 125 23.16 -7.83 -10.86
N PRO A 126 22.42 -6.72 -11.01
CA PRO A 126 21.00 -6.81 -11.35
C PRO A 126 20.76 -7.47 -12.70
N PHE A 127 19.92 -8.51 -12.73
CA PHE A 127 19.61 -9.27 -13.96
C PHE A 127 19.13 -8.35 -15.11
N VAL A 128 18.30 -7.37 -14.78
CA VAL A 128 17.71 -6.45 -15.76
C VAL A 128 18.74 -5.58 -16.47
N LEU A 129 19.87 -5.29 -15.80
CA LEU A 129 20.98 -4.52 -16.39
C LEU A 129 21.91 -5.42 -17.20
N GLU A 130 22.11 -6.68 -16.77
CA GLU A 130 23.01 -7.62 -17.43
C GLU A 130 22.38 -8.26 -18.69
N GLN A 131 21.05 -8.41 -18.69
CA GLN A 131 20.31 -9.04 -19.78
C GLN A 131 19.11 -8.19 -20.20
N PRO A 132 19.31 -6.97 -20.76
CA PRO A 132 18.23 -6.03 -21.02
C PRO A 132 17.20 -6.54 -22.04
N GLU A 133 17.59 -7.38 -23.00
CA GLU A 133 16.71 -7.92 -24.05
C GLU A 133 15.97 -9.21 -23.66
N HIS A 134 16.25 -9.74 -22.46
CA HIS A 134 15.65 -11.00 -22.03
C HIS A 134 14.17 -10.84 -21.68
N ASP A 135 13.35 -11.87 -21.95
CA ASP A 135 11.90 -11.86 -21.63
C ASP A 135 11.61 -11.61 -20.14
N LEU A 136 12.49 -12.10 -19.28
CA LEU A 136 12.36 -11.87 -17.85
C LEU A 136 12.56 -10.39 -17.49
N THR A 137 13.48 -9.69 -18.16
CA THR A 137 13.68 -8.24 -17.99
C THR A 137 12.44 -7.47 -18.42
N ARG A 138 11.77 -7.87 -19.51
CA ARG A 138 10.48 -7.28 -19.91
C ARG A 138 9.41 -7.45 -18.85
N ARG A 139 9.33 -8.61 -18.20
CA ARG A 139 8.38 -8.83 -17.09
C ARG A 139 8.61 -7.92 -15.90
N TYR A 140 9.88 -7.67 -15.54
CA TYR A 140 10.22 -6.69 -14.50
C TYR A 140 9.87 -5.26 -14.93
N ALA A 141 10.11 -4.91 -16.20
CA ALA A 141 9.74 -3.61 -16.75
C ALA A 141 8.21 -3.41 -16.78
N ASP A 142 7.46 -4.42 -17.17
CA ASP A 142 5.99 -4.39 -17.17
C ASP A 142 5.45 -4.23 -15.74
N LEU A 143 6.03 -4.97 -14.77
CA LEU A 143 5.68 -4.83 -13.36
C LEU A 143 5.95 -3.41 -12.84
N ALA A 144 7.11 -2.84 -13.17
CA ALA A 144 7.46 -1.47 -12.78
C ALA A 144 6.47 -0.46 -13.37
N ALA A 145 6.15 -0.57 -14.67
CA ALA A 145 5.18 0.31 -15.33
C ALA A 145 3.75 0.17 -14.75
N GLU A 146 3.36 -1.03 -14.30
CA GLU A 146 2.08 -1.23 -13.61
C GLU A 146 2.08 -0.57 -12.23
N VAL A 147 3.18 -0.70 -11.49
CA VAL A 147 3.34 -0.05 -10.17
C VAL A 147 3.28 1.47 -10.31
N ASP A 148 4.01 2.06 -11.25
CA ASP A 148 3.99 3.50 -11.51
C ASP A 148 2.57 3.99 -11.83
N ARG A 149 1.86 3.30 -12.72
CA ARG A 149 0.48 3.65 -13.07
C ARG A 149 -0.47 3.62 -11.87
N GLU A 150 -0.36 2.61 -11.01
CA GLU A 150 -1.21 2.51 -9.81
C GLU A 150 -0.87 3.60 -8.79
N LEU A 151 0.42 3.94 -8.63
CA LEU A 151 0.85 5.04 -7.77
C LEU A 151 0.32 6.39 -8.27
N ASP A 152 0.36 6.65 -9.58
CA ASP A 152 -0.22 7.85 -10.19
C ASP A 152 -1.73 7.96 -9.93
N LEU A 153 -2.46 6.84 -10.02
CA LEU A 153 -3.89 6.80 -9.69
C LEU A 153 -4.12 7.15 -8.21
N ILE A 154 -3.36 6.57 -7.30
CA ILE A 154 -3.44 6.86 -5.86
C ILE A 154 -3.17 8.34 -5.60
N HIS A 155 -2.10 8.89 -6.17
CA HIS A 155 -1.77 10.31 -6.03
C HIS A 155 -2.86 11.21 -6.59
N SER A 156 -3.41 10.89 -7.77
CA SER A 156 -4.49 11.66 -8.37
C SER A 156 -5.78 11.65 -7.53
N GLU A 157 -6.06 10.54 -6.85
CA GLU A 157 -7.18 10.44 -5.92
C GLU A 157 -6.94 11.19 -4.62
N GLN A 158 -5.70 11.18 -4.11
CA GLN A 158 -5.33 11.94 -2.92
C GLN A 158 -5.45 13.46 -3.15
N VAL A 159 -5.01 13.93 -4.32
CA VAL A 159 -5.14 15.35 -4.71
C VAL A 159 -6.60 15.79 -4.81
N LYS A 160 -7.52 14.87 -5.14
CA LYS A 160 -8.97 15.14 -5.19
C LYS A 160 -9.64 15.14 -3.82
N ARG A 161 -8.95 14.73 -2.75
CA ARG A 161 -9.53 14.74 -1.40
C ARG A 161 -9.38 16.12 -0.77
N PRO A 162 -10.42 16.60 -0.07
CA PRO A 162 -10.30 17.81 0.73
C PRO A 162 -9.23 17.64 1.80
N THR A 163 -8.42 18.65 2.01
CA THR A 163 -7.45 18.69 3.11
C THR A 163 -8.03 19.45 4.29
N LEU A 164 -7.84 18.91 5.49
CA LEU A 164 -8.28 19.54 6.73
C LEU A 164 -7.07 20.05 7.51
N ALA A 165 -7.03 21.33 7.79
CA ALA A 165 -6.01 21.95 8.61
C ALA A 165 -6.64 22.62 9.83
N TYR A 166 -5.88 22.74 10.92
CA TYR A 166 -6.27 23.45 12.13
C TYR A 166 -5.43 24.72 12.24
N ASN A 167 -6.09 25.85 12.43
CA ASN A 167 -5.43 27.12 12.65
C ASN A 167 -5.08 27.32 14.13
N VAL A 168 -4.05 28.08 14.42
CA VAL A 168 -3.58 28.36 15.79
C VAL A 168 -4.64 29.09 16.63
N GLY A 169 -5.69 29.63 16.00
CA GLY A 169 -6.85 30.28 16.63
C GLY A 169 -8.09 29.39 16.80
N GLN A 170 -7.96 28.06 16.62
CA GLN A 170 -9.03 27.05 16.79
C GLN A 170 -10.09 26.98 15.69
N GLU A 171 -9.85 27.54 14.54
CA GLU A 171 -10.69 27.34 13.37
C GLU A 171 -10.22 26.15 12.57
N MET A 172 -11.17 25.37 12.05
CA MET A 172 -10.88 24.28 11.12
C MET A 172 -11.03 24.81 9.70
N ILE A 173 -9.99 24.66 8.90
CA ILE A 173 -9.98 25.06 7.49
C ILE A 173 -10.05 23.79 6.65
N LEU A 174 -11.11 23.69 5.84
CA LEU A 174 -11.28 22.65 4.84
C LEU A 174 -10.92 23.23 3.47
N THR A 175 -9.81 22.81 2.91
CA THR A 175 -9.41 23.18 1.55
C THR A 175 -9.91 22.13 0.57
N LEU A 176 -10.77 22.53 -0.36
CA LEU A 176 -11.25 21.67 -1.45
C LEU A 176 -10.17 21.51 -2.53
N PRO A 177 -10.27 20.49 -3.41
CA PRO A 177 -9.31 20.26 -4.49
C PRO A 177 -9.19 21.40 -5.50
N ASP A 178 -10.20 22.23 -5.62
CA ASP A 178 -10.19 23.45 -6.47
C ASP A 178 -9.51 24.66 -5.82
N GLY A 179 -8.97 24.48 -4.59
CA GLY A 179 -8.33 25.52 -3.81
C GLY A 179 -9.32 26.39 -3.00
N THR A 180 -10.61 26.10 -3.02
CA THR A 180 -11.61 26.81 -2.22
C THR A 180 -11.45 26.44 -0.75
N GLU A 181 -11.37 27.44 0.12
CA GLU A 181 -11.24 27.25 1.57
C GLU A 181 -12.57 27.53 2.26
N HIS A 182 -12.94 26.65 3.18
CA HIS A 182 -14.08 26.81 4.06
C HIS A 182 -13.62 26.78 5.52
N GLU A 183 -13.93 27.85 6.24
CA GLU A 183 -13.63 27.95 7.68
C GLU A 183 -14.83 27.49 8.51
N PHE A 184 -14.55 26.68 9.53
CA PHE A 184 -15.55 26.18 10.46
C PHE A 184 -15.11 26.43 11.89
N SER A 185 -15.96 27.05 12.68
CA SER A 185 -15.73 27.08 14.12
C SER A 185 -16.01 25.70 14.74
N PRO A 186 -15.22 25.25 15.72
CA PRO A 186 -15.46 23.99 16.45
C PRO A 186 -16.87 23.94 17.05
N ALA A 187 -17.38 25.06 17.56
CA ALA A 187 -18.73 25.17 18.09
C ALA A 187 -19.80 24.91 17.04
N ALA A 188 -19.66 25.46 15.82
CA ALA A 188 -20.59 25.23 14.72
C ALA A 188 -20.61 23.75 14.32
N LEU A 189 -19.43 23.12 14.21
CA LEU A 189 -19.32 21.69 13.89
C LEU A 189 -19.94 20.82 15.00
N ARG A 190 -19.72 21.17 16.26
CA ARG A 190 -20.31 20.43 17.39
C ARG A 190 -21.82 20.52 17.42
N ARG A 191 -22.40 21.69 17.08
CA ARG A 191 -23.86 21.91 17.00
C ARG A 191 -24.53 21.07 15.92
N THR A 192 -23.82 20.72 14.86
CA THR A 192 -24.33 19.90 13.74
C THR A 192 -23.91 18.42 13.82
N CYS A 193 -23.14 18.05 14.85
CA CYS A 193 -22.59 16.71 15.00
C CYS A 193 -23.68 15.66 15.20
N ARG A 194 -23.63 14.57 14.43
CA ARG A 194 -24.57 13.44 14.50
C ARG A 194 -23.93 12.16 15.04
N CYS A 195 -22.79 12.21 15.69
CA CYS A 195 -22.15 11.02 16.27
C CYS A 195 -22.97 10.46 17.46
N ALA A 196 -22.72 9.22 17.86
CA ALA A 196 -23.42 8.52 18.95
C ALA A 196 -23.38 9.23 20.32
N GLN A 197 -22.40 10.11 20.54
CA GLN A 197 -22.35 10.96 21.75
C GLN A 197 -23.29 12.15 21.69
N CYS A 198 -23.60 12.65 20.49
CA CYS A 198 -24.42 13.86 20.29
C CYS A 198 -25.88 13.56 19.95
N VAL A 199 -26.14 12.41 19.35
CA VAL A 199 -27.46 11.97 18.89
C VAL A 199 -27.70 10.55 19.39
N ASP A 200 -28.90 10.30 19.86
CA ASP A 200 -29.33 8.94 20.26
C ASP A 200 -29.55 8.09 19.01
N GLU A 201 -28.86 6.96 18.95
CA GLU A 201 -28.83 6.08 17.76
C GLU A 201 -30.20 5.45 17.44
N PHE A 202 -31.03 5.25 18.45
CA PHE A 202 -32.33 4.60 18.32
C PHE A 202 -33.47 5.58 18.05
N SER A 203 -33.46 6.74 18.73
CA SER A 203 -34.54 7.71 18.61
C SER A 203 -34.24 8.86 17.66
N GLY A 204 -32.95 9.03 17.24
CA GLY A 204 -32.52 10.13 16.41
C GLY A 204 -32.58 11.49 17.11
N LYS A 205 -32.87 11.53 18.43
CA LYS A 205 -32.98 12.79 19.18
C LYS A 205 -31.61 13.31 19.61
N PRO A 206 -31.38 14.62 19.57
CA PRO A 206 -30.16 15.21 20.10
C PRO A 206 -30.03 14.95 21.60
N LYS A 207 -28.86 14.45 22.01
CA LYS A 207 -28.47 14.29 23.44
C LYS A 207 -27.91 15.59 24.02
N ILE A 208 -27.45 16.50 23.16
CA ILE A 208 -26.88 17.80 23.51
C ILE A 208 -27.70 18.84 22.73
N THR A 209 -28.24 19.83 23.40
CA THR A 209 -28.94 20.92 22.72
C THR A 209 -27.94 21.93 22.17
N PRO A 210 -28.19 22.51 20.96
CA PRO A 210 -27.26 23.48 20.35
C PRO A 210 -26.92 24.67 21.25
N ASN A 211 -27.83 25.06 22.14
CA ASN A 211 -27.64 26.19 23.05
C ASN A 211 -26.76 25.86 24.28
N GLU A 212 -26.52 24.58 24.55
CA GLU A 212 -25.62 24.13 25.62
C GLU A 212 -24.15 24.09 25.19
N ILE A 213 -23.87 24.31 23.91
CA ILE A 213 -22.52 24.28 23.37
C ILE A 213 -21.94 25.69 23.43
N PRO A 214 -20.89 25.93 24.23
CA PRO A 214 -20.21 27.23 24.32
C PRO A 214 -19.68 27.65 22.95
N GLU A 215 -19.51 28.95 22.74
CA GLU A 215 -18.90 29.45 21.50
C GLU A 215 -17.40 29.22 21.44
N GLU A 216 -16.75 29.13 22.62
CA GLU A 216 -15.34 28.78 22.75
C GLU A 216 -15.25 27.34 23.27
N ILE A 217 -14.94 26.41 22.37
CA ILE A 217 -14.63 24.99 22.67
C ILE A 217 -13.17 24.77 22.31
N TYR A 218 -12.41 24.30 23.30
CA TYR A 218 -10.99 23.93 23.15
C TYR A 218 -10.82 22.44 22.88
#